data_32786a6bacd7eb706c10b952afa93375
#
_entry.id   32786a6bacd7eb706c10b952afa93375
#
_cell.length_a   1.000
_cell.length_b   1.000
_cell.length_c   1.000
_cell.angle_alpha   90.00
_cell.angle_beta   90.00
_cell.angle_gamma   90.00
#
_symmetry.space_group_name_H-M   'P 1'
#
loop_
_entity.id
_entity.type
_entity.pdbx_description
1 polymer ?
#
loop_
_entity_poly.entity_id
_entity_poly.type
_entity_poly.pdbx_seq_one_letter_code
_entity_poly.pdbx_strand_id
1 'polypeptide(L)'
;EPYRRQRQMCIRDRAMTIYNSGDYKLTFSPAMQEALQICQKDFMQEDTQAGMIYAFLEDYTGDRVCSKQLYAEALGNLNLPAEWETRAICEIMTAGIVNGEIKGWTAHKAAKRYPKYGVQKGWERVTAAKVEADGFVELTDEEAQQMGFPF
;
A
#
# COMPACT_ATOMS: atom_id res chain seq x y z
N GLU A 1 19.28 14.69 -39.56
CA GLU A 1 19.52 13.35 -38.95
C GLU A 1 20.95 13.09 -38.42
N PRO A 2 22.04 13.59 -39.03
CA PRO A 2 23.39 13.37 -38.52
C PRO A 2 23.59 13.93 -37.10
N TYR A 3 22.95 15.03 -36.77
CA TYR A 3 23.02 15.68 -35.44
C TYR A 3 22.43 14.80 -34.32
N ARG A 4 21.39 14.03 -34.59
CA ARG A 4 20.75 13.13 -33.63
C ARG A 4 21.61 11.93 -33.29
N ARG A 5 22.27 11.34 -34.31
CA ARG A 5 23.21 10.22 -34.14
C ARG A 5 24.45 10.63 -33.35
N GLN A 6 25.01 11.80 -33.66
CA GLN A 6 26.19 12.33 -32.95
C GLN A 6 25.88 12.61 -31.49
N ARG A 7 24.70 13.13 -31.19
CA ARG A 7 24.24 13.37 -29.80
C ARG A 7 24.05 12.07 -29.02
N GLN A 8 23.52 11.04 -29.67
CA GLN A 8 23.39 9.71 -29.04
C GLN A 8 24.73 9.04 -28.78
N MET A 9 25.69 9.18 -29.68
CA MET A 9 27.07 8.70 -29.46
C MET A 9 27.71 9.38 -28.25
N CYS A 10 27.67 10.70 -28.15
CA CYS A 10 28.25 11.44 -27.02
C CYS A 10 27.61 11.02 -25.68
N ILE A 11 26.29 10.78 -25.62
CA ILE A 11 25.62 10.33 -24.42
C ILE A 11 26.07 8.93 -24.02
N ARG A 12 26.15 8.03 -25.01
CA ARG A 12 26.61 6.65 -24.81
C ARG A 12 28.06 6.60 -24.34
N ASP A 13 28.94 7.35 -24.99
CA ASP A 13 30.37 7.39 -24.65
C ASP A 13 30.59 7.94 -23.23
N ARG A 14 29.83 8.98 -22.87
CA ARG A 14 29.87 9.53 -21.50
C ARG A 14 29.33 8.52 -20.46
N ALA A 15 28.25 7.81 -20.77
CA ALA A 15 27.71 6.77 -19.91
C ALA A 15 28.73 5.62 -19.72
N MET A 16 29.38 5.21 -20.80
CA MET A 16 30.43 4.17 -20.75
C MET A 16 31.67 4.63 -19.98
N THR A 17 32.08 5.89 -20.10
CA THR A 17 33.17 6.46 -19.30
C THR A 17 32.84 6.43 -17.82
N ILE A 18 31.64 6.83 -17.43
CA ILE A 18 31.18 6.79 -16.04
C ILE A 18 31.07 5.34 -15.54
N TYR A 19 30.55 4.42 -16.36
CA TYR A 19 30.48 3.01 -16.03
C TYR A 19 31.88 2.39 -15.79
N ASN A 20 32.82 2.68 -16.67
CA ASN A 20 34.18 2.14 -16.57
C ASN A 20 35.00 2.77 -15.43
N SER A 21 34.63 3.97 -14.93
CA SER A 21 35.30 4.59 -13.79
C SER A 21 35.00 3.88 -12.47
N GLY A 22 33.90 3.11 -12.39
CA GLY A 22 33.50 2.40 -11.17
C GLY A 22 32.97 3.30 -10.04
N ASP A 23 33.02 4.62 -10.22
CA ASP A 23 32.69 5.63 -9.19
C ASP A 23 31.23 6.08 -9.23
N TYR A 24 30.34 5.30 -9.84
CA TYR A 24 28.93 5.65 -9.95
C TYR A 24 28.08 4.94 -8.89
N LYS A 25 27.14 5.67 -8.34
CA LYS A 25 26.10 5.12 -7.48
C LYS A 25 24.76 5.15 -8.23
N LEU A 26 24.13 3.98 -8.38
CA LEU A 26 22.80 3.87 -8.98
C LEU A 26 21.68 4.13 -7.96
N THR A 27 22.02 4.35 -6.71
CA THR A 27 21.08 4.68 -5.64
C THR A 27 21.04 6.18 -5.41
N PHE A 28 19.85 6.71 -5.35
CA PHE A 28 19.63 8.12 -4.98
C PHE A 28 19.98 8.33 -3.49
N SER A 29 20.42 9.53 -3.15
CA SER A 29 20.52 9.93 -1.75
C SER A 29 19.11 9.93 -1.09
N PRO A 30 18.99 9.75 0.23
CA PRO A 30 17.68 9.73 0.91
C PRO A 30 16.85 10.97 0.61
N ALA A 31 17.43 12.15 0.63
CA ALA A 31 16.75 13.41 0.28
C ALA A 31 16.24 13.44 -1.17
N MET A 32 16.98 12.83 -2.09
CA MET A 32 16.59 12.75 -3.50
C MET A 32 15.48 11.71 -3.72
N GLN A 33 15.48 10.63 -2.95
CA GLN A 33 14.41 9.64 -2.94
C GLN A 33 13.09 10.25 -2.44
N GLU A 34 13.16 11.02 -1.37
CA GLU A 34 11.99 11.73 -0.81
C GLU A 34 11.41 12.75 -1.80
N ALA A 35 12.27 13.57 -2.41
CA ALA A 35 11.86 14.52 -3.45
C ALA A 35 11.23 13.80 -4.66
N LEU A 36 11.78 12.65 -5.05
CA LEU A 36 11.26 11.84 -6.17
C LEU A 36 9.91 11.22 -5.84
N GLN A 37 9.70 10.77 -4.60
CA GLN A 37 8.41 10.26 -4.13
C GLN A 37 7.33 11.34 -4.12
N ILE A 38 7.66 12.55 -3.71
CA ILE A 38 6.74 13.71 -3.76
C ILE A 38 6.34 13.98 -5.21
N CYS A 39 7.33 14.11 -6.12
CA CYS A 39 7.05 14.32 -7.53
C CYS A 39 6.23 13.17 -8.15
N GLN A 40 6.51 11.93 -7.78
CA GLN A 40 5.74 10.78 -8.28
C GLN A 40 4.28 10.82 -7.83
N LYS A 41 4.02 11.24 -6.58
CA LYS A 41 2.65 11.39 -6.06
C LYS A 41 1.83 12.40 -6.89
N ASP A 42 2.44 13.50 -7.31
CA ASP A 42 1.78 14.55 -8.11
C ASP A 42 1.39 14.07 -9.53
N PHE A 43 2.09 13.03 -10.03
CA PHE A 43 1.82 12.44 -11.35
C PHE A 43 0.98 11.16 -11.30
N MET A 44 0.70 10.63 -10.11
CA MET A 44 -0.21 9.48 -10.00
C MET A 44 -1.64 9.93 -10.26
N GLN A 45 -2.31 9.24 -11.16
CA GLN A 45 -3.74 9.44 -11.35
C GLN A 45 -4.48 9.08 -10.08
N GLU A 46 -5.39 9.95 -9.64
CA GLU A 46 -6.29 9.62 -8.54
C GLU A 46 -7.12 8.38 -8.92
N ASP A 47 -7.01 7.35 -8.11
CA ASP A 47 -7.84 6.17 -8.29
C ASP A 47 -9.24 6.44 -7.76
N THR A 48 -10.16 6.72 -8.69
CA THR A 48 -11.56 6.99 -8.37
C THR A 48 -12.18 5.84 -7.57
N GLN A 49 -11.78 4.60 -7.83
CA GLN A 49 -12.29 3.44 -7.10
C GLN A 49 -11.81 3.43 -5.65
N ALA A 50 -10.56 3.82 -5.41
CA ALA A 50 -10.04 3.96 -4.06
C ALA A 50 -10.83 5.00 -3.26
N GLY A 51 -11.11 6.17 -3.85
CA GLY A 51 -11.91 7.21 -3.22
C GLY A 51 -13.33 6.73 -2.86
N MET A 52 -13.99 5.99 -3.74
CA MET A 52 -15.32 5.41 -3.47
C MET A 52 -15.29 4.38 -2.33
N ILE A 53 -14.27 3.52 -2.30
CA ILE A 53 -14.09 2.54 -1.23
C ILE A 53 -13.81 3.23 0.10
N TYR A 54 -12.99 4.25 0.14
CA TYR A 54 -12.66 4.99 1.37
C TYR A 54 -13.90 5.69 1.92
N ALA A 55 -14.66 6.40 1.10
CA ALA A 55 -15.91 7.04 1.49
C ALA A 55 -16.92 6.02 2.03
N PHE A 56 -17.05 4.88 1.37
CA PHE A 56 -17.91 3.79 1.85
C PHE A 56 -17.49 3.28 3.22
N LEU A 57 -16.19 3.09 3.47
CA LEU A 57 -15.68 2.58 4.75
C LEU A 57 -15.85 3.58 5.90
N GLU A 58 -15.84 4.87 5.64
CA GLU A 58 -16.12 5.92 6.64
C GLU A 58 -17.56 5.84 7.13
N ASP A 59 -18.52 5.68 6.22
CA ASP A 59 -19.94 5.59 6.54
C ASP A 59 -20.37 4.19 7.01
N TYR A 60 -19.55 3.18 6.78
CA TYR A 60 -19.89 1.81 7.08
C TYR A 60 -19.87 1.52 8.58
N THR A 61 -21.00 1.08 9.13
CA THR A 61 -21.18 0.79 10.57
C THR A 61 -20.85 -0.65 10.97
N GLY A 62 -20.63 -1.53 10.01
CA GLY A 62 -20.31 -2.94 10.27
C GLY A 62 -18.87 -3.18 10.70
N ASP A 63 -18.62 -4.31 11.36
CA ASP A 63 -17.30 -4.68 11.87
C ASP A 63 -16.42 -5.38 10.83
N ARG A 64 -16.98 -5.83 9.72
CA ARG A 64 -16.27 -6.66 8.73
C ARG A 64 -16.72 -6.34 7.32
N VAL A 65 -15.76 -6.32 6.41
CA VAL A 65 -16.00 -6.17 4.97
C VAL A 65 -15.20 -7.19 4.19
N CYS A 66 -15.68 -7.54 3.00
CA CYS A 66 -14.98 -8.42 2.07
C CYS A 66 -14.93 -7.79 0.68
N SER A 67 -14.05 -8.28 -0.18
CA SER A 67 -13.86 -7.73 -1.53
C SER A 67 -15.14 -7.74 -2.38
N LYS A 68 -15.94 -8.80 -2.29
CA LYS A 68 -17.23 -8.87 -3.00
C LYS A 68 -18.23 -7.84 -2.49
N GLN A 69 -18.24 -7.56 -1.19
CA GLN A 69 -19.11 -6.54 -0.60
C GLN A 69 -18.68 -5.14 -1.06
N LEU A 70 -17.39 -4.83 -1.04
CA LEU A 70 -16.88 -3.56 -1.54
C LEU A 70 -17.18 -3.37 -3.03
N TYR A 71 -17.06 -4.43 -3.84
CA TYR A 71 -17.43 -4.39 -5.25
C TYR A 71 -18.90 -4.08 -5.49
N ALA A 72 -19.79 -4.72 -4.72
CA ALA A 72 -21.22 -4.55 -4.87
C ALA A 72 -21.75 -3.26 -4.23
N GLU A 73 -21.32 -2.94 -3.01
CA GLU A 73 -21.92 -1.87 -2.20
C GLU A 73 -21.17 -0.55 -2.35
N ALA A 74 -19.82 -0.56 -2.43
CA ALA A 74 -19.05 0.67 -2.60
C ALA A 74 -18.95 1.10 -4.07
N LEU A 75 -18.72 0.15 -5.00
CA LEU A 75 -18.61 0.45 -6.43
C LEU A 75 -19.94 0.32 -7.19
N GLY A 76 -21.02 -0.11 -6.53
CA GLY A 76 -22.38 -0.20 -7.12
C GLY A 76 -22.53 -1.27 -8.20
N ASN A 77 -21.65 -2.26 -8.26
CA ASN A 77 -21.68 -3.30 -9.28
C ASN A 77 -22.53 -4.49 -8.85
N LEU A 78 -23.56 -4.82 -9.64
CA LEU A 78 -24.49 -5.93 -9.34
C LEU A 78 -23.95 -7.32 -9.73
N ASN A 79 -22.90 -7.37 -10.54
CA ASN A 79 -22.30 -8.62 -11.01
C ASN A 79 -21.26 -9.16 -10.01
N LEU A 80 -20.90 -10.44 -10.16
CA LEU A 80 -19.76 -10.99 -9.42
C LEU A 80 -18.47 -10.37 -9.95
N PRO A 81 -17.55 -9.93 -9.08
CA PRO A 81 -16.28 -9.38 -9.50
C PRO A 81 -15.43 -10.44 -10.21
N ALA A 82 -14.77 -10.05 -11.28
CA ALA A 82 -13.72 -10.84 -11.91
C ALA A 82 -12.50 -10.95 -10.97
N GLU A 83 -11.62 -11.90 -11.25
CA GLU A 83 -10.44 -12.12 -10.40
C GLU A 83 -9.52 -10.90 -10.34
N TRP A 84 -9.33 -10.22 -11.45
CA TRP A 84 -8.50 -9.01 -11.52
C TRP A 84 -9.13 -7.83 -10.76
N GLU A 85 -10.47 -7.68 -10.76
CA GLU A 85 -11.17 -6.66 -9.97
C GLU A 85 -11.04 -6.93 -8.48
N THR A 86 -11.15 -8.20 -8.09
CA THR A 86 -10.93 -8.62 -6.70
C THR A 86 -9.50 -8.29 -6.24
N ARG A 87 -8.50 -8.50 -7.11
CA ARG A 87 -7.10 -8.15 -6.81
C ARG A 87 -6.92 -6.65 -6.67
N ALA A 88 -7.48 -5.86 -7.59
CA ALA A 88 -7.43 -4.40 -7.52
C ALA A 88 -8.01 -3.87 -6.19
N ILE A 89 -9.17 -4.37 -5.76
CA ILE A 89 -9.75 -4.00 -4.47
C ILE A 89 -8.84 -4.39 -3.30
N CYS A 90 -8.23 -5.58 -3.35
CA CYS A 90 -7.28 -6.00 -2.32
C CYS A 90 -6.04 -5.10 -2.27
N GLU A 91 -5.53 -4.67 -3.41
CA GLU A 91 -4.41 -3.73 -3.51
C GLU A 91 -4.76 -2.36 -2.94
N ILE A 92 -5.93 -1.80 -3.30
CA ILE A 92 -6.44 -0.54 -2.77
C ILE A 92 -6.57 -0.60 -1.24
N MET A 93 -7.19 -1.64 -0.71
CA MET A 93 -7.35 -1.82 0.73
C MET A 93 -6.03 -1.97 1.46
N THR A 94 -5.10 -2.75 0.91
CA THR A 94 -3.79 -2.96 1.50
C THR A 94 -2.97 -1.66 1.48
N ALA A 95 -2.95 -0.96 0.35
CA ALA A 95 -2.28 0.32 0.21
C ALA A 95 -2.87 1.36 1.17
N GLY A 96 -4.20 1.48 1.23
CA GLY A 96 -4.88 2.42 2.11
C GLY A 96 -4.61 2.17 3.60
N ILE A 97 -4.51 0.91 4.03
CA ILE A 97 -4.14 0.56 5.41
C ILE A 97 -2.68 0.90 5.69
N VAL A 98 -1.75 0.53 4.79
CA VAL A 98 -0.31 0.80 4.94
C VAL A 98 0.00 2.30 4.92
N ASN A 99 -0.65 3.06 4.03
CA ASN A 99 -0.48 4.51 3.92
C ASN A 99 -1.19 5.28 5.04
N GLY A 100 -2.03 4.62 5.86
CA GLY A 100 -2.80 5.26 6.93
C GLY A 100 -4.02 6.06 6.45
N GLU A 101 -4.42 5.90 5.18
CA GLU A 101 -5.63 6.51 4.62
C GLU A 101 -6.90 5.83 5.17
N ILE A 102 -6.84 4.49 5.33
CA ILE A 102 -7.89 3.69 5.95
C ILE A 102 -7.51 3.41 7.41
N LYS A 103 -8.13 4.14 8.34
CA LYS A 103 -7.86 3.99 9.77
C LYS A 103 -8.80 2.97 10.41
N GLY A 104 -8.28 2.18 11.33
CA GLY A 104 -9.09 1.26 12.14
C GLY A 104 -9.54 -0.01 11.43
N TRP A 105 -8.89 -0.39 10.32
CA TRP A 105 -9.15 -1.64 9.62
C TRP A 105 -7.89 -2.49 9.52
N THR A 106 -8.05 -3.81 9.63
CA THR A 106 -6.97 -4.78 9.49
C THR A 106 -7.41 -5.99 8.67
N ALA A 107 -6.49 -6.61 7.96
CA ALA A 107 -6.78 -7.79 7.17
C ALA A 107 -6.97 -9.04 8.04
N HIS A 108 -7.94 -9.88 7.71
CA HIS A 108 -8.12 -11.17 8.37
C HIS A 108 -7.03 -12.16 7.99
N LYS A 109 -6.48 -12.84 8.98
CA LYS A 109 -5.56 -13.98 8.76
C LYS A 109 -6.28 -15.20 8.16
N ALA A 110 -7.53 -15.45 8.58
CA ALA A 110 -8.35 -16.59 8.15
C ALA A 110 -9.60 -16.15 7.38
N ALA A 111 -10.13 -17.01 6.50
CA ALA A 111 -11.39 -16.75 5.82
C ALA A 111 -12.56 -16.81 6.82
N LYS A 112 -13.49 -15.86 6.70
CA LYS A 112 -14.70 -15.77 7.52
C LYS A 112 -15.95 -15.80 6.65
N ARG A 113 -17.08 -16.19 7.24
CA ARG A 113 -18.37 -16.25 6.54
C ARG A 113 -19.04 -14.87 6.58
N TYR A 114 -19.42 -14.40 5.40
CA TYR A 114 -20.22 -13.18 5.18
C TYR A 114 -21.63 -13.58 4.76
N PRO A 115 -22.69 -13.06 5.39
CA PRO A 115 -24.07 -13.55 5.20
C PRO A 115 -24.54 -13.60 3.74
N LYS A 116 -24.16 -12.60 2.92
CA LYS A 116 -24.56 -12.49 1.51
C LYS A 116 -23.49 -12.97 0.52
N TYR A 117 -22.23 -13.03 0.95
CA TYR A 117 -21.08 -13.14 0.04
C TYR A 117 -20.27 -14.44 0.22
N GLY A 118 -20.68 -15.32 1.15
CA GLY A 118 -20.05 -16.62 1.38
C GLY A 118 -18.79 -16.54 2.26
N VAL A 119 -17.94 -17.56 2.13
CA VAL A 119 -16.69 -17.67 2.91
C VAL A 119 -15.54 -17.09 2.10
N GLN A 120 -14.90 -16.06 2.62
CA GLN A 120 -13.75 -15.41 1.98
C GLN A 120 -12.88 -14.64 2.98
N LYS A 121 -11.69 -14.27 2.54
CA LYS A 121 -10.85 -13.32 3.28
C LYS A 121 -11.42 -11.91 3.13
N GLY A 122 -11.14 -11.07 4.10
CA GLY A 122 -11.59 -9.68 4.10
C GLY A 122 -10.87 -8.90 5.19
N TRP A 123 -11.50 -7.82 5.61
CA TRP A 123 -10.96 -6.91 6.62
C TRP A 123 -11.95 -6.77 7.76
N GLU A 124 -11.42 -6.49 8.94
CA GLU A 124 -12.23 -6.21 10.14
C GLU A 124 -11.80 -4.91 10.80
N ARG A 125 -12.74 -4.30 11.47
CA ARG A 125 -12.48 -3.09 12.26
C ARG A 125 -11.67 -3.46 13.50
N VAL A 126 -10.61 -2.70 13.75
CA VAL A 126 -9.80 -2.84 14.97
C VAL A 126 -10.59 -2.24 16.13
N THR A 127 -11.08 -3.09 17.03
CA THR A 127 -11.66 -2.66 18.30
C THR A 127 -10.58 -2.67 19.38
N ALA A 128 -10.63 -1.73 20.32
CA ALA A 128 -9.64 -1.60 21.40
C ALA A 128 -9.40 -2.94 22.17
N ALA A 129 -10.43 -3.76 22.30
CA ALA A 129 -10.34 -5.10 22.93
C ALA A 129 -9.44 -6.09 22.15
N LYS A 130 -9.11 -5.82 20.88
CA LYS A 130 -8.29 -6.72 20.05
C LYS A 130 -6.81 -6.37 20.11
N VAL A 131 -6.48 -5.13 20.46
CA VAL A 131 -5.09 -4.70 20.67
C VAL A 131 -4.49 -5.42 21.89
N GLU A 132 -5.31 -5.66 22.91
CA GLU A 132 -4.88 -6.40 24.11
C GLU A 132 -4.75 -7.92 23.89
N ALA A 133 -5.48 -8.49 22.91
CA ALA A 133 -5.45 -9.92 22.64
C ALA A 133 -4.26 -10.39 21.76
N ASP A 134 -3.63 -9.50 21.01
CA ASP A 134 -2.48 -9.83 20.15
C ASP A 134 -1.14 -9.82 20.94
N GLY A 135 -1.16 -9.47 22.23
CA GLY A 135 -0.02 -9.64 23.17
C GLY A 135 1.24 -8.83 22.82
N PHE A 136 1.15 -7.89 21.91
CA PHE A 136 2.23 -6.96 21.60
C PHE A 136 2.10 -5.75 22.54
N VAL A 137 2.78 -5.81 23.67
CA VAL A 137 3.04 -4.63 24.50
C VAL A 137 4.19 -3.89 23.80
N GLU A 138 3.94 -2.69 23.31
CA GLU A 138 5.03 -1.78 22.96
C GLU A 138 5.77 -1.44 24.24
N LEU A 139 6.91 -2.09 24.45
CA LEU A 139 7.82 -1.77 25.55
C LEU A 139 8.41 -0.38 25.26
N THR A 140 8.25 0.53 26.19
CA THR A 140 8.97 1.80 26.13
C THR A 140 10.47 1.53 26.24
N ASP A 141 11.29 2.42 25.63
CA ASP A 141 12.77 2.27 25.64
C ASP A 141 13.33 2.10 27.05
N GLU A 142 12.66 2.64 28.06
CA GLU A 142 13.03 2.51 29.48
C GLU A 142 12.75 1.10 30.04
N GLU A 143 11.68 0.46 29.64
CA GLU A 143 11.34 -0.91 30.04
C GLU A 143 12.22 -1.95 29.31
N ALA A 144 12.59 -1.69 28.06
CA ALA A 144 13.50 -2.54 27.30
C ALA A 144 14.92 -2.54 27.91
N GLN A 145 15.39 -1.41 28.41
CA GLN A 145 16.67 -1.32 29.10
C GLN A 145 16.68 -2.06 30.45
N GLN A 146 15.55 -2.07 31.19
CA GLN A 146 15.43 -2.81 32.45
C GLN A 146 15.42 -4.34 32.25
N MET A 147 14.97 -4.83 31.10
CA MET A 147 14.97 -6.26 30.77
C MET A 147 16.30 -6.79 30.22
N GLY A 148 17.32 -5.94 30.06
CA GLY A 148 18.68 -6.37 29.72
C GLY A 148 18.88 -6.83 28.28
N PHE A 149 18.07 -6.34 27.32
CA PHE A 149 18.32 -6.56 25.91
C PHE A 149 19.49 -5.66 25.45
N PRO A 150 20.61 -6.23 24.98
CA PRO A 150 21.70 -5.43 24.43
C PRO A 150 21.30 -4.94 23.03
N PHE A 151 21.39 -3.64 22.85
CA PHE A 151 21.39 -3.02 21.52
C PHE A 151 22.82 -2.87 21.02
#